data_dcddb15866f72b120260ccae21414731
#
_entry.id   dcddb15866f72b120260ccae21414731
#
_cell.length_a   1.000
_cell.length_b   1.000
_cell.length_c   1.000
_cell.angle_alpha   90.00
_cell.angle_beta   90.00
_cell.angle_gamma   90.00
#
_symmetry.space_group_name_H-M   'P 1'
#
loop_
_entity.id
_entity.type
_entity.pdbx_description
1 polymer ?
#
loop_
_entity_poly.entity_id
_entity_poly.type
_entity_poly.pdbx_seq_one_letter_code
_entity_poly.pdbx_strand_id
1 'polypeptide(L)'
;MSQFDPTPTVWHRVWRLGDDVDTDALAPGAYMQHGIEVIGQHCLEHLLPAFAQEVRPGDVIVAGRNFGIGSSREQAAAVLVHLGVAAVIAPSYGGLFFRNAFNLGLLLLTCGQVDALRNETELALDERALSLQLRSGEHLPCEPVPEFLLQMARSGGLLASLKQRMLHCHCGPDPQSSGDAAMDPGSGPG
;
A
#
# COMPACT_ATOMS: atom_id res chain seq x y z
N MET A 1 -32.23 -3.62 -14.95
CA MET A 1 -31.07 -4.47 -15.26
C MET A 1 -29.88 -3.55 -15.40
N SER A 2 -29.13 -3.38 -14.31
CA SER A 2 -27.94 -2.54 -14.28
C SER A 2 -26.82 -3.28 -15.00
N GLN A 3 -26.35 -2.77 -16.11
CA GLN A 3 -25.14 -3.27 -16.76
C GLN A 3 -23.97 -2.92 -15.83
N PHE A 4 -23.44 -3.92 -15.14
CA PHE A 4 -22.11 -3.84 -14.54
C PHE A 4 -21.12 -3.83 -15.70
N ASP A 5 -20.56 -2.66 -16.01
CA ASP A 5 -19.37 -2.57 -16.84
C ASP A 5 -18.22 -3.21 -16.04
N PRO A 6 -17.67 -4.33 -16.46
CA PRO A 6 -16.55 -4.92 -15.75
C PRO A 6 -15.36 -3.96 -15.88
N THR A 7 -14.90 -3.43 -14.76
CA THR A 7 -13.62 -2.69 -14.73
C THR A 7 -12.57 -3.57 -15.40
N PRO A 8 -11.78 -3.05 -16.36
CA PRO A 8 -10.77 -3.87 -17.04
C PRO A 8 -9.82 -4.49 -16.02
N THR A 9 -9.66 -5.81 -16.10
CA THR A 9 -8.73 -6.54 -15.23
C THR A 9 -7.30 -6.12 -15.54
N VAL A 10 -6.62 -5.54 -14.56
CA VAL A 10 -5.22 -5.15 -14.69
C VAL A 10 -4.35 -6.34 -14.29
N TRP A 11 -3.49 -6.76 -15.21
CA TRP A 11 -2.54 -7.85 -14.99
C TRP A 11 -1.19 -7.30 -14.57
N HIS A 12 -0.63 -7.87 -13.51
CA HIS A 12 0.64 -7.48 -12.90
C HIS A 12 1.68 -8.56 -13.14
N ARG A 13 2.87 -8.20 -13.60
CA ARG A 13 4.02 -9.10 -13.67
C ARG A 13 4.43 -9.53 -12.28
N VAL A 14 4.78 -10.79 -12.12
CA VAL A 14 5.13 -11.40 -10.83
C VAL A 14 6.64 -11.57 -10.70
N TRP A 15 7.19 -11.03 -9.62
CA TRP A 15 8.53 -11.32 -9.13
C TRP A 15 8.46 -12.31 -7.98
N ARG A 16 9.32 -13.34 -8.01
CA ARG A 16 9.27 -14.40 -7.01
C ARG A 16 10.46 -14.38 -6.11
N LEU A 17 10.19 -14.54 -4.83
CA LEU A 17 11.18 -14.66 -3.77
C LEU A 17 10.85 -15.86 -2.87
N GLY A 18 11.87 -16.38 -2.21
CA GLY A 18 11.71 -17.45 -1.21
C GLY A 18 11.22 -16.95 0.14
N ASP A 19 11.37 -17.82 1.13
CA ASP A 19 11.14 -17.50 2.54
C ASP A 19 12.24 -16.56 3.08
N ASP A 20 11.95 -15.90 4.21
CA ASP A 20 12.90 -15.16 5.04
C ASP A 20 13.67 -14.04 4.31
N VAL A 21 13.01 -13.37 3.37
CA VAL A 21 13.57 -12.16 2.75
C VAL A 21 13.66 -11.07 3.79
N ASP A 22 14.88 -10.72 4.18
CA ASP A 22 15.14 -9.75 5.23
C ASP A 22 15.19 -8.29 4.73
N THR A 23 15.17 -7.35 5.66
CA THR A 23 15.24 -5.92 5.35
C THR A 23 16.60 -5.50 4.79
N ASP A 24 17.67 -6.29 4.99
CA ASP A 24 18.98 -6.01 4.44
C ASP A 24 19.06 -6.37 2.95
N ALA A 25 18.36 -7.43 2.54
CA ALA A 25 18.22 -7.77 1.12
C ALA A 25 17.41 -6.70 0.34
N LEU A 26 16.40 -6.09 0.98
CA LEU A 26 15.59 -5.03 0.38
C LEU A 26 16.33 -3.69 0.32
N ALA A 27 17.01 -3.32 1.41
CA ALA A 27 17.73 -2.07 1.53
C ALA A 27 19.10 -2.34 2.18
N PRO A 28 20.12 -2.72 1.40
CA PRO A 28 21.40 -3.16 1.94
C PRO A 28 22.09 -2.07 2.76
N GLY A 29 22.63 -2.48 3.93
CA GLY A 29 23.24 -1.58 4.91
C GLY A 29 24.35 -0.69 4.35
N ALA A 30 25.10 -1.20 3.36
CA ALA A 30 26.17 -0.48 2.70
C ALA A 30 25.70 0.82 2.00
N TYR A 31 24.44 0.87 1.57
CA TYR A 31 23.90 2.00 0.80
C TYR A 31 22.96 2.90 1.63
N MET A 32 22.79 2.64 2.92
CA MET A 32 21.83 3.36 3.78
C MET A 32 22.13 4.86 3.96
N GLN A 33 23.36 5.29 3.69
CA GLN A 33 23.75 6.71 3.74
C GLN A 33 23.47 7.46 2.44
N HIS A 34 23.01 6.75 1.41
CA HIS A 34 22.69 7.32 0.10
C HIS A 34 21.18 7.56 -0.04
N GLY A 35 20.77 8.25 -1.08
CA GLY A 35 19.37 8.47 -1.41
C GLY A 35 18.66 7.17 -1.81
N ILE A 36 17.32 7.20 -1.80
CA ILE A 36 16.49 6.04 -2.12
C ILE A 36 16.75 5.52 -3.54
N GLU A 37 17.17 6.37 -4.45
CA GLU A 37 17.53 6.04 -5.82
C GLU A 37 18.71 5.06 -5.88
N VAL A 38 19.74 5.30 -5.05
CA VAL A 38 20.91 4.43 -4.97
C VAL A 38 20.54 3.11 -4.29
N ILE A 39 19.79 3.17 -3.18
CA ILE A 39 19.30 1.96 -2.51
C ILE A 39 18.48 1.11 -3.49
N GLY A 40 17.65 1.75 -4.33
CA GLY A 40 16.82 1.08 -5.34
C GLY A 40 17.63 0.27 -6.36
N GLN A 41 18.81 0.78 -6.77
CA GLN A 41 19.69 0.08 -7.70
C GLN A 41 20.28 -1.22 -7.13
N HIS A 42 20.31 -1.35 -5.80
CA HIS A 42 20.84 -2.49 -5.08
C HIS A 42 19.77 -3.33 -4.37
N CYS A 43 18.48 -3.00 -4.59
CA CYS A 43 17.37 -3.74 -4.01
C CYS A 43 17.38 -5.18 -4.51
N LEU A 44 17.40 -6.14 -3.59
CA LEU A 44 17.42 -7.58 -3.87
C LEU A 44 18.63 -8.07 -4.71
N GLU A 45 19.72 -7.31 -4.82
CA GLU A 45 20.86 -7.60 -5.70
C GLU A 45 21.45 -9.00 -5.51
N HIS A 46 21.44 -9.53 -4.25
CA HIS A 46 21.95 -10.86 -3.94
C HIS A 46 20.95 -11.99 -4.16
N LEU A 47 19.65 -11.72 -4.08
CA LEU A 47 18.58 -12.70 -4.25
C LEU A 47 18.06 -12.75 -5.69
N LEU A 48 17.96 -11.60 -6.32
CA LEU A 48 17.36 -11.45 -7.64
C LEU A 48 18.04 -10.29 -8.40
N PRO A 49 19.26 -10.51 -8.94
CA PRO A 49 20.10 -9.43 -9.52
C PRO A 49 19.42 -8.62 -10.64
N ALA A 50 18.50 -9.24 -11.38
CA ALA A 50 17.77 -8.56 -12.45
C ALA A 50 16.67 -7.61 -11.93
N PHE A 51 16.23 -7.75 -10.66
CA PHE A 51 15.06 -7.07 -10.14
C PHE A 51 15.17 -5.55 -10.27
N ALA A 52 16.23 -4.96 -9.71
CA ALA A 52 16.40 -3.52 -9.67
C ALA A 52 16.45 -2.86 -11.07
N GLN A 53 16.90 -3.61 -12.08
CA GLN A 53 17.04 -3.11 -13.46
C GLN A 53 15.78 -3.32 -14.29
N GLU A 54 15.01 -4.35 -13.98
CA GLU A 54 13.88 -4.78 -14.83
C GLU A 54 12.50 -4.55 -14.21
N VAL A 55 12.43 -4.24 -12.90
CA VAL A 55 11.16 -3.95 -12.23
C VAL A 55 10.48 -2.74 -12.86
N ARG A 56 9.16 -2.81 -13.00
CA ARG A 56 8.33 -1.76 -13.59
C ARG A 56 7.23 -1.35 -12.63
N PRO A 57 6.80 -0.09 -12.69
CA PRO A 57 5.62 0.33 -11.94
C PRO A 57 4.42 -0.56 -12.25
N GLY A 58 3.79 -1.05 -11.20
CA GLY A 58 2.69 -1.99 -11.29
C GLY A 58 3.07 -3.46 -11.11
N ASP A 59 4.36 -3.82 -11.12
CA ASP A 59 4.79 -5.18 -10.83
C ASP A 59 4.45 -5.57 -9.38
N VAL A 60 4.29 -6.87 -9.13
CA VAL A 60 4.02 -7.41 -7.80
C VAL A 60 5.11 -8.40 -7.38
N ILE A 61 5.33 -8.49 -6.08
CA ILE A 61 6.22 -9.48 -5.48
C ILE A 61 5.38 -10.58 -4.84
N VAL A 62 5.67 -11.84 -5.18
CA VAL A 62 5.16 -13.03 -4.49
C VAL A 62 6.32 -13.66 -3.74
N ALA A 63 6.23 -13.70 -2.43
CA ALA A 63 7.30 -14.20 -1.56
C ALA A 63 6.81 -15.33 -0.65
N GLY A 64 7.75 -16.03 -0.06
CA GLY A 64 7.51 -17.00 1.00
C GLY A 64 7.25 -16.35 2.35
N ARG A 65 7.35 -17.15 3.42
CA ARG A 65 7.11 -16.70 4.80
C ARG A 65 8.13 -15.66 5.27
N ASN A 66 7.73 -14.87 6.26
CA ASN A 66 8.57 -13.91 6.97
C ASN A 66 9.19 -12.82 6.08
N PHE A 67 8.46 -12.35 5.08
CA PHE A 67 8.97 -11.27 4.22
C PHE A 67 9.18 -9.97 5.03
N GLY A 68 10.34 -9.35 4.85
CA GLY A 68 10.71 -8.11 5.54
C GLY A 68 11.11 -8.32 7.01
N ILE A 69 11.59 -9.53 7.39
CA ILE A 69 12.16 -9.75 8.73
C ILE A 69 13.45 -8.96 8.92
N GLY A 70 13.86 -8.80 10.18
CA GLY A 70 15.12 -8.14 10.55
C GLY A 70 14.90 -6.78 11.20
N SER A 71 15.62 -5.78 10.72
CA SER A 71 15.63 -4.46 11.34
C SER A 71 14.37 -3.63 11.02
N SER A 72 14.14 -2.56 11.81
CA SER A 72 13.03 -1.62 11.60
C SER A 72 13.26 -0.63 10.45
N ARG A 73 14.10 -0.95 9.48
CA ARG A 73 14.44 -0.06 8.35
C ARG A 73 13.19 0.32 7.56
N GLU A 74 12.83 1.58 7.62
CA GLU A 74 11.75 2.13 6.80
C GLU A 74 12.11 2.08 5.31
N GLN A 75 13.39 2.22 4.99
CA GLN A 75 13.92 2.17 3.62
C GLN A 75 13.63 0.85 2.91
N ALA A 76 13.48 -0.27 3.65
CA ALA A 76 13.11 -1.56 3.07
C ALA A 76 11.72 -1.54 2.42
N ALA A 77 10.78 -0.81 2.98
CA ALA A 77 9.47 -0.60 2.36
C ALA A 77 9.50 0.57 1.37
N ALA A 78 10.22 1.64 1.71
CA ALA A 78 10.34 2.83 0.85
C ALA A 78 10.93 2.51 -0.52
N VAL A 79 11.91 1.62 -0.60
CA VAL A 79 12.53 1.23 -1.87
C VAL A 79 11.56 0.52 -2.80
N LEU A 80 10.69 -0.33 -2.27
CA LEU A 80 9.67 -1.02 -3.09
C LEU A 80 8.63 -0.03 -3.63
N VAL A 81 8.21 0.93 -2.80
CA VAL A 81 7.35 2.03 -3.24
C VAL A 81 8.04 2.88 -4.31
N HIS A 82 9.32 3.23 -4.11
CA HIS A 82 10.11 4.01 -5.07
C HIS A 82 10.24 3.31 -6.42
N LEU A 83 10.44 1.99 -6.42
CA LEU A 83 10.50 1.14 -7.62
C LEU A 83 9.13 0.90 -8.26
N GLY A 84 8.04 1.36 -7.64
CA GLY A 84 6.69 1.25 -8.18
C GLY A 84 6.04 -0.12 -7.99
N VAL A 85 6.52 -0.94 -7.06
CA VAL A 85 5.88 -2.22 -6.72
C VAL A 85 4.46 -1.97 -6.24
N ALA A 86 3.47 -2.60 -6.90
CA ALA A 86 2.06 -2.40 -6.60
C ALA A 86 1.63 -3.10 -5.31
N ALA A 87 2.11 -4.30 -5.08
CA ALA A 87 1.80 -5.08 -3.88
C ALA A 87 2.88 -6.13 -3.58
N VAL A 88 2.95 -6.54 -2.33
CA VAL A 88 3.69 -7.74 -1.92
C VAL A 88 2.69 -8.76 -1.38
N ILE A 89 2.81 -10.00 -1.84
CA ILE A 89 1.95 -11.13 -1.49
C ILE A 89 2.82 -12.18 -0.81
N ALA A 90 2.51 -12.50 0.44
CA ALA A 90 3.27 -13.48 1.23
C ALA A 90 2.38 -14.12 2.30
N PRO A 91 2.73 -15.33 2.80
CA PRO A 91 2.01 -15.95 3.91
C PRO A 91 2.20 -15.23 5.24
N SER A 92 3.31 -14.52 5.43
CA SER A 92 3.57 -13.74 6.64
C SER A 92 4.67 -12.69 6.41
N TYR A 93 4.69 -11.68 7.28
CA TYR A 93 5.58 -10.53 7.21
C TYR A 93 6.28 -10.26 8.54
N GLY A 94 7.45 -9.64 8.49
CA GLY A 94 8.03 -9.00 9.66
C GLY A 94 7.13 -7.87 10.17
N GLY A 95 6.80 -7.85 11.47
CA GLY A 95 5.81 -6.90 12.00
C GLY A 95 6.19 -5.42 11.83
N LEU A 96 7.48 -5.09 11.90
CA LEU A 96 7.96 -3.72 11.67
C LEU A 96 7.87 -3.35 10.19
N PHE A 97 8.23 -4.27 9.29
CA PHE A 97 8.08 -4.09 7.85
C PHE A 97 6.61 -3.89 7.47
N PHE A 98 5.71 -4.72 8.00
CA PHE A 98 4.27 -4.63 7.75
C PHE A 98 3.74 -3.22 8.06
N ARG A 99 4.08 -2.70 9.25
CA ARG A 99 3.68 -1.34 9.65
C ARG A 99 4.26 -0.26 8.74
N ASN A 100 5.57 -0.34 8.43
CA ASN A 100 6.25 0.63 7.59
C ASN A 100 5.70 0.63 6.15
N ALA A 101 5.38 -0.55 5.61
CA ALA A 101 4.79 -0.72 4.28
C ALA A 101 3.49 0.06 4.14
N PHE A 102 2.52 -0.15 5.03
CA PHE A 102 1.25 0.59 4.99
C PHE A 102 1.43 2.09 5.26
N ASN A 103 2.35 2.47 6.16
CA ASN A 103 2.66 3.89 6.39
C ASN A 103 3.15 4.60 5.13
N LEU A 104 3.84 3.88 4.26
CA LEU A 104 4.38 4.39 2.99
C LEU A 104 3.46 4.15 1.79
N GLY A 105 2.33 3.47 1.98
CA GLY A 105 1.37 3.22 0.90
C GLY A 105 1.63 1.95 0.10
N LEU A 106 2.50 1.05 0.55
CA LEU A 106 2.70 -0.26 -0.07
C LEU A 106 1.61 -1.23 0.38
N LEU A 107 0.90 -1.82 -0.57
CA LEU A 107 -0.13 -2.83 -0.30
C LEU A 107 0.52 -4.17 0.05
N LEU A 108 0.12 -4.75 1.18
CA LEU A 108 0.50 -6.11 1.58
C LEU A 108 -0.74 -7.00 1.62
N LEU A 109 -0.67 -8.16 0.97
CA LEU A 109 -1.73 -9.15 0.95
C LEU A 109 -1.23 -10.46 1.55
N THR A 110 -1.82 -10.87 2.66
CA THR A 110 -1.51 -12.16 3.28
C THR A 110 -2.26 -13.26 2.55
N CYS A 111 -1.52 -14.19 1.94
CA CYS A 111 -2.07 -15.33 1.22
C CYS A 111 -1.36 -16.62 1.66
N GLY A 112 -2.11 -17.54 2.25
CA GLY A 112 -1.57 -18.84 2.68
C GLY A 112 -1.29 -19.81 1.54
N GLN A 113 -1.80 -19.52 0.34
CA GLN A 113 -1.72 -20.42 -0.83
C GLN A 113 -0.71 -19.95 -1.88
N VAL A 114 0.36 -19.25 -1.48
CA VAL A 114 1.38 -18.74 -2.41
C VAL A 114 2.06 -19.82 -3.24
N ASP A 115 2.04 -21.08 -2.79
CA ASP A 115 2.55 -22.22 -3.56
C ASP A 115 1.79 -22.43 -4.87
N ALA A 116 0.50 -22.13 -4.93
CA ALA A 116 -0.28 -22.16 -6.15
C ALA A 116 0.21 -21.14 -7.19
N LEU A 117 0.86 -20.07 -6.73
CA LEU A 117 1.41 -19.03 -7.59
C LEU A 117 2.79 -19.38 -8.17
N ARG A 118 3.37 -20.56 -7.89
CA ARG A 118 4.76 -20.88 -8.25
C ARG A 118 5.11 -20.74 -9.73
N ASN A 119 4.16 -20.99 -10.61
CA ASN A 119 4.37 -20.97 -12.04
C ASN A 119 3.72 -19.76 -12.74
N GLU A 120 3.04 -18.90 -11.98
CA GLU A 120 2.38 -17.74 -12.58
C GLU A 120 3.39 -16.63 -12.86
N THR A 121 3.40 -16.11 -14.05
CA THR A 121 4.21 -14.95 -14.45
C THR A 121 3.46 -13.64 -14.33
N GLU A 122 2.14 -13.71 -14.27
CA GLU A 122 1.23 -12.59 -14.13
C GLU A 122 0.04 -12.98 -13.25
N LEU A 123 -0.49 -12.04 -12.53
CA LEU A 123 -1.73 -12.16 -11.76
C LEU A 123 -2.50 -10.86 -11.78
N ALA A 124 -3.80 -10.90 -11.46
CA ALA A 124 -4.57 -9.70 -11.24
C ALA A 124 -4.97 -9.59 -9.76
N LEU A 125 -4.99 -8.35 -9.27
CA LEU A 125 -5.39 -8.03 -7.91
C LEU A 125 -6.85 -7.59 -7.90
N ASP A 126 -7.70 -8.27 -7.14
CA ASP A 126 -9.01 -7.76 -6.78
C ASP A 126 -8.95 -7.20 -5.36
N GLU A 127 -8.74 -5.89 -5.26
CA GLU A 127 -8.66 -5.21 -3.96
C GLU A 127 -9.99 -5.16 -3.21
N ARG A 128 -11.13 -5.37 -3.90
CA ARG A 128 -12.45 -5.36 -3.27
C ARG A 128 -12.78 -6.71 -2.67
N ALA A 129 -12.50 -7.77 -3.43
CA ALA A 129 -12.68 -9.14 -2.97
C ALA A 129 -11.51 -9.64 -2.12
N LEU A 130 -10.40 -8.90 -2.03
CA LEU A 130 -9.14 -9.31 -1.42
C LEU A 130 -8.73 -10.70 -1.94
N SER A 131 -8.67 -10.83 -3.26
CA SER A 131 -8.32 -12.07 -3.94
C SER A 131 -7.37 -11.83 -5.10
N LEU A 132 -6.63 -12.88 -5.44
CA LEU A 132 -5.72 -12.90 -6.58
C LEU A 132 -6.39 -13.71 -7.68
N GLN A 133 -6.48 -13.14 -8.87
CA GLN A 133 -6.98 -13.85 -10.04
C GLN A 133 -5.82 -14.34 -10.88
N LEU A 134 -5.81 -15.63 -11.21
CA LEU A 134 -4.82 -16.27 -12.08
C LEU A 134 -5.28 -16.25 -13.53
N ARG A 135 -4.34 -16.44 -14.47
CA ARG A 135 -4.66 -16.58 -15.89
C ARG A 135 -5.53 -17.81 -16.18
N SER A 136 -5.49 -18.82 -15.32
CA SER A 136 -6.38 -20.00 -15.39
C SER A 136 -7.85 -19.67 -15.11
N GLY A 137 -8.16 -18.48 -14.56
CA GLY A 137 -9.48 -18.10 -14.05
C GLY A 137 -9.69 -18.50 -12.58
N GLU A 138 -8.73 -19.13 -11.95
CA GLU A 138 -8.77 -19.45 -10.52
C GLU A 138 -8.62 -18.18 -9.68
N HIS A 139 -9.34 -18.13 -8.55
CA HIS A 139 -9.26 -17.06 -7.57
C HIS A 139 -8.70 -17.59 -6.25
N LEU A 140 -7.63 -16.99 -5.78
CA LEU A 140 -7.02 -17.32 -4.49
C LEU A 140 -7.39 -16.24 -3.46
N PRO A 141 -8.08 -16.58 -2.36
CA PRO A 141 -8.44 -15.62 -1.34
C PRO A 141 -7.22 -15.19 -0.53
N CYS A 142 -7.17 -13.91 -0.20
CA CYS A 142 -6.24 -13.33 0.76
C CYS A 142 -6.94 -13.10 2.10
N GLU A 143 -6.17 -12.99 3.16
CA GLU A 143 -6.70 -12.63 4.47
C GLU A 143 -7.29 -11.21 4.45
N PRO A 144 -8.34 -10.96 5.24
CA PRO A 144 -8.94 -9.64 5.34
C PRO A 144 -7.93 -8.59 5.80
N VAL A 145 -7.80 -7.51 5.05
CA VAL A 145 -7.02 -6.34 5.43
C VAL A 145 -7.98 -5.29 6.01
N PRO A 146 -7.73 -4.74 7.21
CA PRO A 146 -8.54 -3.67 7.76
C PRO A 146 -8.70 -2.49 6.80
N GLU A 147 -9.92 -1.97 6.66
CA GLU A 147 -10.24 -0.92 5.69
C GLU A 147 -9.35 0.34 5.83
N PHE A 148 -8.98 0.72 7.05
CA PHE A 148 -8.10 1.86 7.27
C PHE A 148 -6.70 1.66 6.67
N LEU A 149 -6.17 0.41 6.65
CA LEU A 149 -4.90 0.07 6.01
C LEU A 149 -5.02 0.11 4.49
N LEU A 150 -6.13 -0.40 3.93
CA LEU A 150 -6.41 -0.30 2.50
C LEU A 150 -6.51 1.16 2.05
N GLN A 151 -7.17 2.01 2.84
CA GLN A 151 -7.22 3.45 2.58
C GLN A 151 -5.84 4.10 2.61
N MET A 152 -4.98 3.71 3.56
CA MET A 152 -3.59 4.18 3.61
C MET A 152 -2.82 3.77 2.35
N ALA A 153 -2.91 2.51 1.93
CA ALA A 153 -2.25 2.02 0.73
C ALA A 153 -2.73 2.80 -0.52
N ARG A 154 -4.05 2.96 -0.69
CA ARG A 154 -4.66 3.70 -1.81
C ARG A 154 -4.33 5.19 -1.82
N SER A 155 -4.14 5.78 -0.66
CA SER A 155 -3.82 7.21 -0.53
C SER A 155 -2.34 7.53 -0.71
N GLY A 156 -1.48 6.54 -0.87
CA GLY A 156 -0.03 6.73 -0.92
C GLY A 156 0.60 6.93 0.47
N GLY A 157 0.03 6.29 1.50
CA GLY A 157 0.57 6.21 2.84
C GLY A 157 -0.15 7.09 3.88
N LEU A 158 0.31 6.98 5.12
CA LEU A 158 -0.32 7.63 6.28
C LEU A 158 -0.39 9.16 6.12
N LEU A 159 0.70 9.80 5.72
CA LEU A 159 0.74 11.26 5.59
C LEU A 159 -0.22 11.78 4.52
N ALA A 160 -0.30 11.09 3.38
CA ALA A 160 -1.23 11.45 2.31
C ALA A 160 -2.69 11.23 2.74
N SER A 161 -2.98 10.12 3.42
CA SER A 161 -4.30 9.83 3.98
C SER A 161 -4.75 10.89 5.00
N LEU A 162 -3.85 11.31 5.90
CA LEU A 162 -4.14 12.36 6.88
C LEU A 162 -4.40 13.72 6.21
N LYS A 163 -3.60 14.10 5.21
CA LYS A 163 -3.81 15.33 4.44
C LYS A 163 -5.18 15.36 3.77
N GLN A 164 -5.59 14.25 3.14
CA GLN A 164 -6.91 14.14 2.52
C GLN A 164 -8.04 14.31 3.54
N ARG A 165 -7.91 13.67 4.72
CA ARG A 165 -8.92 13.81 5.79
C ARG A 165 -9.02 15.22 6.33
N MET A 166 -7.90 15.92 6.51
CA MET A 166 -7.89 17.32 6.97
C MET A 166 -8.55 18.27 5.95
N LEU A 167 -8.31 18.07 4.66
CA LEU A 167 -8.95 18.86 3.61
C LEU A 167 -10.48 18.68 3.60
N HIS A 168 -10.98 17.49 3.87
CA HIS A 168 -12.43 17.23 3.93
C HIS A 168 -13.08 17.78 5.21
N CYS A 169 -12.34 17.90 6.32
CA CYS A 169 -12.86 18.49 7.56
C CYS A 169 -13.01 20.00 7.52
N HIS A 170 -12.38 20.72 6.58
CA HIS A 170 -12.48 22.18 6.46
C HIS A 170 -13.66 22.65 5.59
N CYS A 171 -14.47 21.76 5.05
CA CYS A 171 -15.68 22.06 4.28
C CYS A 171 -16.97 21.96 5.09
N GLY A 172 -16.94 22.17 6.41
CA GLY A 172 -18.13 22.38 7.20
C GLY A 172 -18.68 23.80 6.95
N PRO A 173 -20.03 24.00 6.85
CA PRO A 173 -20.58 25.35 6.72
C PRO A 173 -20.19 26.17 7.94
N ASP A 174 -19.68 27.40 7.73
CA ASP A 174 -19.49 28.38 8.75
C ASP A 174 -20.80 28.53 9.56
N PRO A 175 -20.77 28.47 10.90
CA PRO A 175 -21.93 28.89 11.67
C PRO A 175 -22.15 30.39 11.44
N GLN A 176 -23.11 30.69 10.57
CA GLN A 176 -23.56 32.09 10.40
C GLN A 176 -23.92 32.66 11.76
N SER A 177 -23.20 33.69 12.13
CA SER A 177 -23.50 34.54 13.24
C SER A 177 -24.88 35.18 13.04
N SER A 178 -25.91 34.62 13.65
CA SER A 178 -27.18 35.32 13.86
C SER A 178 -27.00 36.29 15.02
N GLY A 179 -26.44 37.42 14.73
CA GLY A 179 -26.44 38.58 15.60
C GLY A 179 -27.38 39.62 15.02
N ASP A 180 -28.64 39.58 15.38
CA ASP A 180 -29.53 40.76 15.34
C ASP A 180 -30.46 40.68 16.56
N ALA A 181 -29.96 41.20 17.65
CA ALA A 181 -30.82 41.60 18.75
C ALA A 181 -31.27 43.06 18.47
N ALA A 182 -32.46 43.17 17.92
CA ALA A 182 -33.16 44.45 17.82
C ALA A 182 -33.32 45.08 19.21
N MET A 183 -32.76 46.24 19.42
CA MET A 183 -33.09 47.16 20.50
C MET A 183 -34.48 47.74 20.26
N ASP A 184 -35.37 47.52 21.19
CA ASP A 184 -36.64 48.23 21.32
C ASP A 184 -36.39 49.45 22.18
N PRO A 185 -36.69 50.72 21.68
CA PRO A 185 -36.68 51.94 22.48
C PRO A 185 -38.10 52.33 22.72
N GLY A 186 -38.62 52.17 23.92
CA GLY A 186 -39.95 52.74 24.15
C GLY A 186 -40.45 52.72 25.58
N SER A 187 -40.51 53.92 26.10
CA SER A 187 -41.48 54.56 27.01
C SER A 187 -41.11 54.62 28.48
N GLY A 188 -40.74 55.88 28.89
CA GLY A 188 -41.09 56.43 30.19
C GLY A 188 -42.50 57.06 30.08
N PRO A 189 -42.98 57.94 31.01
CA PRO A 189 -42.91 57.91 32.48
C PRO A 189 -44.32 57.93 33.07
N GLY A 190 -44.43 57.62 34.33
CA GLY A 190 -45.62 57.87 35.15
C GLY A 190 -45.27 57.72 36.61
#